data_54eef77948da928c0734bb72f79dd657
#
_entry.id   54eef77948da928c0734bb72f79dd657
#
_cell.length_a   1.000
_cell.length_b   1.000
_cell.length_c   1.000
_cell.angle_alpha   90.00
_cell.angle_beta   90.00
_cell.angle_gamma   90.00
#
_symmetry.space_group_name_H-M   'P 1'
#
loop_
_entity.id
_entity.type
_entity.pdbx_description
1 polymer ?
#
loop_
_entity_poly.entity_id
_entity_poly.type
_entity_poly.pdbx_seq_one_letter_code
_entity_poly.pdbx_strand_id
1 'polypeptide(L)'
;CTIPTIISSPRLTWGTNYGWDSAPTNGGFWFNPIKNTVVIKVELKDNPSVHAEIKLVIDDSVSEKGAEYDFTKDNSAYDYADPGKNKAGYDLVWSDEFDGNYGNDSVDANTGLNLDNWSYQLGDGTEVGNPGWGNSEKQSYTSNNKNIAVNEDLNGDGDGDGMLRLTASYEENGYKNGSETEKDYTSARIRTTSRTNEALFTTTYGYIESRMALPATKGAWPAFWMLPQSTDIYGNWPVSGEIDIMETCGAFKEGGNNKACGTLHWGAPEHVYKGSGYVDLNSDYNYFHTYAVDWEPGKITWYYDGVAVNTLQNWESMISGSTDSLSYDAPFDMPFYILLNLAVDSGLFGGDVNRATFQDNINMYVDYVRAYQKSEGYALSVDRTASDNAKTDWDDYEGVNQIADINPASLDANGFGEDKTADAEKWYLSYNANNTGGNATLDSFKDENGKN
;
A
#
# COMPACT_ATOMS: atom_id res chain seq x y z
N CYS A 1 -30.34 -9.72 -47.84
CA CYS A 1 -29.16 -8.87 -47.94
C CYS A 1 -28.06 -9.45 -47.12
N THR A 2 -27.10 -10.05 -47.80
CA THR A 2 -25.86 -10.55 -47.18
C THR A 2 -24.91 -9.38 -47.04
N ILE A 3 -24.46 -9.11 -45.81
CA ILE A 3 -23.42 -8.15 -45.51
C ILE A 3 -22.09 -8.71 -46.04
N PRO A 4 -21.37 -8.01 -46.91
CA PRO A 4 -20.05 -8.48 -47.33
C PRO A 4 -19.08 -8.47 -46.13
N THR A 5 -18.43 -9.57 -45.92
CA THR A 5 -17.37 -9.69 -44.95
C THR A 5 -16.22 -8.80 -45.38
N ILE A 6 -15.96 -7.74 -44.66
CA ILE A 6 -14.77 -6.89 -44.89
C ILE A 6 -13.57 -7.66 -44.34
N ILE A 7 -12.82 -8.27 -45.23
CA ILE A 7 -11.53 -8.90 -44.96
C ILE A 7 -10.46 -7.89 -45.25
N SER A 8 -10.23 -6.96 -44.34
CA SER A 8 -8.93 -6.29 -44.10
C SER A 8 -9.10 -5.39 -42.85
N SER A 9 -8.37 -5.70 -41.80
CA SER A 9 -8.31 -4.84 -40.61
C SER A 9 -7.81 -3.47 -41.00
N PRO A 10 -8.58 -2.40 -40.80
CA PRO A 10 -8.03 -1.06 -40.95
C PRO A 10 -6.99 -0.86 -39.84
N ARG A 11 -5.75 -0.65 -40.22
CA ARG A 11 -4.70 -0.26 -39.29
C ARG A 11 -4.94 1.21 -38.95
N LEU A 12 -5.40 1.52 -37.76
CA LEU A 12 -5.42 2.86 -37.20
C LEU A 12 -3.95 3.26 -36.92
N THR A 13 -3.40 4.12 -37.76
CA THR A 13 -2.13 4.76 -37.49
C THR A 13 -2.39 6.15 -36.90
N TRP A 14 -2.02 6.33 -35.64
CA TRP A 14 -2.05 7.63 -34.98
C TRP A 14 -0.86 8.47 -35.46
N GLY A 15 -1.13 9.59 -36.12
CA GLY A 15 -0.10 10.58 -36.47
C GLY A 15 -0.01 11.67 -35.41
N THR A 16 1.17 11.85 -34.86
CA THR A 16 1.50 12.90 -33.87
C THR A 16 1.85 14.21 -34.55
N ASN A 17 0.94 14.88 -35.25
CA ASN A 17 1.18 16.23 -35.73
C ASN A 17 -0.05 17.11 -35.46
N TYR A 18 0.11 18.05 -34.58
CA TYR A 18 -0.82 19.13 -34.34
C TYR A 18 -0.73 20.15 -35.46
N GLY A 19 -1.87 20.46 -36.08
CA GLY A 19 -2.01 21.55 -37.06
C GLY A 19 -2.48 21.06 -38.42
N TRP A 20 -3.79 20.98 -38.62
CA TRP A 20 -4.37 20.56 -39.89
C TRP A 20 -5.40 21.59 -40.38
N ASP A 21 -5.02 22.32 -41.41
CA ASP A 21 -5.92 23.25 -42.10
C ASP A 21 -6.59 22.66 -43.34
N SER A 22 -6.45 21.38 -43.65
CA SER A 22 -7.04 20.78 -44.84
C SER A 22 -7.42 19.30 -44.69
N ALA A 23 -8.54 18.94 -45.31
CA ALA A 23 -9.06 17.56 -45.34
C ALA A 23 -8.09 16.58 -46.00
N PRO A 24 -7.91 15.37 -45.45
CA PRO A 24 -7.16 14.34 -46.14
C PRO A 24 -7.90 13.89 -47.40
N THR A 25 -7.19 13.83 -48.51
CA THR A 25 -7.75 13.48 -49.83
C THR A 25 -8.03 12.01 -50.06
N ASN A 26 -7.69 11.13 -49.09
CA ASN A 26 -7.84 9.68 -49.21
C ASN A 26 -8.37 9.05 -47.92
N GLY A 27 -9.62 9.32 -47.56
CA GLY A 27 -10.30 8.65 -46.43
C GLY A 27 -9.54 8.82 -45.10
N GLY A 28 -9.81 9.85 -44.37
CA GLY A 28 -9.19 10.11 -43.07
C GLY A 28 -10.24 10.48 -42.04
N PHE A 29 -9.81 10.48 -40.78
CA PHE A 29 -10.65 10.89 -39.67
C PHE A 29 -10.48 12.40 -39.43
N TRP A 30 -11.61 13.08 -39.23
CA TRP A 30 -11.62 14.47 -38.78
C TRP A 30 -11.78 14.49 -37.26
N PHE A 31 -10.87 15.14 -36.60
CA PHE A 31 -10.98 15.46 -35.18
C PHE A 31 -11.25 16.97 -35.06
N ASN A 32 -12.34 17.34 -34.43
CA ASN A 32 -12.60 18.75 -34.11
C ASN A 32 -12.26 18.97 -32.62
N PRO A 33 -11.11 19.56 -32.34
CA PRO A 33 -10.67 19.76 -30.95
C PRO A 33 -11.57 20.72 -30.15
N ILE A 34 -12.44 21.50 -30.84
CA ILE A 34 -13.33 22.44 -30.17
C ILE A 34 -14.65 21.80 -29.74
N LYS A 35 -14.99 20.65 -30.28
CA LYS A 35 -16.29 19.96 -30.03
C LYS A 35 -16.20 18.55 -29.55
N ASN A 36 -15.00 18.03 -29.30
CA ASN A 36 -14.79 16.66 -28.82
C ASN A 36 -15.62 15.60 -29.58
N THR A 37 -15.77 15.79 -30.87
CA THR A 37 -16.62 14.92 -31.69
C THR A 37 -15.80 14.33 -32.83
N VAL A 38 -15.74 13.01 -32.88
CA VAL A 38 -15.19 12.27 -34.02
C VAL A 38 -16.35 11.78 -34.88
N VAL A 39 -16.40 12.18 -36.13
CA VAL A 39 -17.37 11.67 -37.12
C VAL A 39 -16.64 10.68 -38.01
N ILE A 40 -17.02 9.42 -37.93
CA ILE A 40 -16.55 8.37 -38.84
C ILE A 40 -17.58 8.25 -39.96
N LYS A 41 -17.19 8.66 -41.19
CA LYS A 41 -18.00 8.51 -42.36
C LYS A 41 -17.49 7.32 -43.20
N VAL A 42 -18.36 6.36 -43.46
CA VAL A 42 -18.08 5.24 -44.34
C VAL A 42 -18.91 5.39 -45.61
N GLU A 43 -18.25 5.54 -46.73
CA GLU A 43 -18.88 5.72 -48.02
C GLU A 43 -18.62 4.51 -48.93
N LEU A 44 -19.60 4.17 -49.79
CA LEU A 44 -19.35 3.22 -50.85
C LEU A 44 -18.50 3.87 -51.95
N LYS A 45 -17.39 3.25 -52.29
CA LYS A 45 -16.41 3.73 -53.26
C LYS A 45 -17.06 4.09 -54.63
N ASP A 46 -18.01 3.29 -55.06
CA ASP A 46 -18.64 3.41 -56.35
C ASP A 46 -19.95 4.21 -56.28
N ASN A 47 -20.43 4.59 -55.14
CA ASN A 47 -21.59 5.45 -54.91
C ASN A 47 -21.50 6.21 -53.59
N PRO A 48 -20.79 7.36 -53.56
CA PRO A 48 -20.58 8.11 -52.32
C PRO A 48 -21.86 8.67 -51.69
N SER A 49 -22.96 8.70 -52.42
CA SER A 49 -24.26 9.11 -51.85
C SER A 49 -24.81 8.05 -50.86
N VAL A 50 -24.28 6.84 -50.92
CA VAL A 50 -24.60 5.78 -49.96
C VAL A 50 -23.49 5.79 -48.90
N HIS A 51 -23.78 6.35 -47.74
CA HIS A 51 -22.85 6.44 -46.63
C HIS A 51 -23.55 6.19 -45.30
N ALA A 52 -22.76 5.81 -44.31
CA ALA A 52 -23.15 5.78 -42.93
C ALA A 52 -22.20 6.70 -42.15
N GLU A 53 -22.73 7.44 -41.19
CA GLU A 53 -21.97 8.26 -40.28
C GLU A 53 -22.15 7.73 -38.86
N ILE A 54 -21.01 7.50 -38.17
CA ILE A 54 -20.96 7.21 -36.73
C ILE A 54 -20.39 8.45 -36.08
N LYS A 55 -21.18 9.09 -35.25
CA LYS A 55 -20.74 10.22 -34.45
C LYS A 55 -20.31 9.70 -33.08
N LEU A 56 -19.01 9.71 -32.82
CA LEU A 56 -18.45 9.46 -31.49
C LEU A 56 -18.31 10.84 -30.81
N VAL A 57 -19.05 11.05 -29.75
CA VAL A 57 -18.84 12.20 -28.87
C VAL A 57 -17.81 11.74 -27.85
N ILE A 58 -16.61 12.29 -27.94
CA ILE A 58 -15.64 12.15 -26.87
C ILE A 58 -16.08 13.15 -25.82
N ASP A 59 -16.66 12.65 -24.76
CA ASP A 59 -17.00 13.48 -23.63
C ASP A 59 -15.71 13.79 -22.88
N ASP A 60 -15.19 15.01 -23.05
CA ASP A 60 -14.04 15.50 -22.27
C ASP A 60 -14.43 15.73 -20.82
N SER A 61 -15.70 15.62 -20.50
CA SER A 61 -16.19 15.56 -19.13
C SER A 61 -16.08 14.15 -18.54
N VAL A 62 -15.38 13.20 -19.16
CA VAL A 62 -14.82 12.08 -18.39
C VAL A 62 -13.94 12.77 -17.36
N SER A 63 -14.55 13.06 -16.24
CA SER A 63 -13.92 13.70 -15.12
C SER A 63 -12.66 12.88 -14.86
N GLU A 64 -11.54 13.54 -14.61
CA GLU A 64 -10.34 12.87 -14.08
C GLU A 64 -10.65 12.19 -12.75
N LYS A 65 -11.90 12.31 -12.27
CA LYS A 65 -12.52 11.57 -11.19
C LYS A 65 -12.84 10.16 -11.71
N GLY A 66 -12.12 9.19 -11.19
CA GLY A 66 -12.38 7.78 -11.44
C GLY A 66 -13.68 7.30 -10.79
N ALA A 67 -14.05 6.08 -11.05
CA ALA A 67 -15.17 5.43 -10.38
C ALA A 67 -14.88 5.27 -8.87
N GLU A 68 -15.92 5.45 -8.06
CA GLU A 68 -15.94 5.10 -6.64
C GLU A 68 -16.88 3.91 -6.44
N TYR A 69 -16.71 3.22 -5.30
CA TYR A 69 -17.60 2.14 -4.91
C TYR A 69 -19.01 2.70 -4.64
N ASP A 70 -20.01 2.04 -5.18
CA ASP A 70 -21.42 2.44 -5.04
C ASP A 70 -22.16 1.41 -4.15
N PHE A 71 -22.29 1.72 -2.88
CA PHE A 71 -22.95 0.88 -1.88
C PHE A 71 -24.46 0.68 -2.13
N THR A 72 -25.06 1.44 -3.02
CA THR A 72 -26.47 1.29 -3.38
C THR A 72 -26.73 0.23 -4.44
N LYS A 73 -25.68 -0.39 -4.97
CA LYS A 73 -25.74 -1.41 -6.04
C LYS A 73 -25.31 -2.77 -5.53
N ASP A 74 -25.79 -3.81 -6.23
CA ASP A 74 -25.24 -5.14 -6.11
C ASP A 74 -23.93 -5.24 -6.92
N ASN A 75 -22.81 -5.22 -6.21
CA ASN A 75 -21.46 -5.31 -6.80
C ASN A 75 -20.88 -6.72 -6.73
N SER A 76 -21.63 -7.72 -6.26
CA SER A 76 -21.16 -9.10 -6.01
C SER A 76 -20.52 -9.79 -7.21
N ALA A 77 -20.80 -9.31 -8.42
CA ALA A 77 -20.17 -9.82 -9.64
C ALA A 77 -18.73 -9.34 -9.86
N TYR A 78 -18.32 -8.30 -9.15
CA TYR A 78 -17.02 -7.62 -9.30
C TYR A 78 -16.19 -7.68 -8.03
N ASP A 79 -16.85 -7.71 -6.87
CA ASP A 79 -16.19 -7.78 -5.57
C ASP A 79 -15.56 -9.16 -5.36
N TYR A 80 -14.33 -9.17 -4.87
CA TYR A 80 -13.78 -10.37 -4.26
C TYR A 80 -14.43 -10.58 -2.89
N ALA A 81 -14.99 -11.77 -2.69
CA ALA A 81 -15.68 -12.08 -1.44
C ALA A 81 -14.71 -12.13 -0.25
N ASP A 82 -15.19 -11.75 0.93
CA ASP A 82 -14.41 -11.96 2.16
C ASP A 82 -14.13 -13.47 2.35
N PRO A 83 -12.86 -13.90 2.40
CA PRO A 83 -12.49 -15.30 2.63
C PRO A 83 -12.80 -15.78 4.05
N GLY A 84 -13.22 -14.88 4.95
CA GLY A 84 -13.44 -15.14 6.36
C GLY A 84 -12.14 -15.18 7.18
N LYS A 85 -12.28 -15.30 8.49
CA LYS A 85 -11.15 -15.24 9.46
C LYS A 85 -10.35 -16.53 9.57
N ASN A 86 -10.83 -17.65 9.02
CA ASN A 86 -10.16 -18.94 9.13
C ASN A 86 -9.21 -19.16 7.95
N LYS A 87 -7.92 -19.13 8.22
CA LYS A 87 -6.89 -19.39 7.23
C LYS A 87 -6.16 -20.68 7.57
N ALA A 88 -6.16 -21.64 6.64
CA ALA A 88 -5.53 -22.94 6.86
C ALA A 88 -4.02 -22.79 7.12
N GLY A 89 -3.54 -23.36 8.23
CA GLY A 89 -2.13 -23.30 8.64
C GLY A 89 -1.72 -22.00 9.34
N TYR A 90 -2.69 -21.13 9.64
CA TYR A 90 -2.46 -19.87 10.33
C TYR A 90 -3.45 -19.64 11.46
N ASP A 91 -3.02 -18.95 12.49
CA ASP A 91 -3.82 -18.46 13.60
C ASP A 91 -4.02 -16.94 13.46
N LEU A 92 -5.26 -16.49 13.58
CA LEU A 92 -5.55 -15.06 13.62
C LEU A 92 -5.02 -14.48 14.95
N VAL A 93 -4.08 -13.57 14.89
CA VAL A 93 -3.45 -12.97 16.08
C VAL A 93 -3.92 -11.55 16.35
N TRP A 94 -4.41 -10.85 15.32
CA TRP A 94 -4.96 -9.51 15.44
C TRP A 94 -5.89 -9.20 14.27
N SER A 95 -6.95 -8.42 14.52
CA SER A 95 -7.78 -7.87 13.47
C SER A 95 -8.49 -6.59 13.90
N ASP A 96 -8.86 -5.78 12.93
CA ASP A 96 -9.88 -4.76 13.04
C ASP A 96 -10.86 -4.92 11.87
N GLU A 97 -12.13 -5.14 12.19
CA GLU A 97 -13.21 -5.36 11.23
C GLU A 97 -14.02 -4.08 11.00
N PHE A 98 -13.64 -2.98 11.62
CA PHE A 98 -14.25 -1.66 11.53
C PHE A 98 -15.78 -1.63 11.71
N ASP A 99 -16.34 -2.62 12.41
CA ASP A 99 -17.78 -2.77 12.65
C ASP A 99 -18.31 -1.87 13.79
N GLY A 100 -17.43 -1.06 14.38
CA GLY A 100 -17.76 -0.15 15.48
C GLY A 100 -18.07 -0.85 16.82
N ASN A 101 -17.91 -2.18 16.88
CA ASN A 101 -18.34 -2.99 18.03
C ASN A 101 -17.15 -3.44 18.90
N TYR A 102 -16.34 -2.50 19.31
CA TYR A 102 -15.06 -2.78 19.98
C TYR A 102 -15.18 -3.20 21.45
N GLY A 103 -16.30 -2.91 22.10
CA GLY A 103 -16.54 -3.29 23.50
C GLY A 103 -15.59 -2.61 24.51
N ASN A 104 -14.91 -1.54 24.12
CA ASN A 104 -14.02 -0.74 24.95
C ASN A 104 -14.37 0.75 24.91
N ASP A 105 -13.76 1.54 25.80
CA ASP A 105 -13.98 2.99 25.91
C ASP A 105 -12.97 3.80 25.07
N SER A 106 -12.07 3.14 24.35
CA SER A 106 -10.99 3.77 23.58
C SER A 106 -11.41 4.17 22.16
N VAL A 107 -12.70 4.25 21.88
CA VAL A 107 -13.24 4.67 20.60
C VAL A 107 -13.27 6.19 20.51
N ASP A 108 -12.69 6.74 19.43
CA ASP A 108 -12.80 8.17 19.14
C ASP A 108 -14.26 8.53 18.83
N ALA A 109 -14.87 9.35 19.67
CA ALA A 109 -16.29 9.72 19.57
C ALA A 109 -16.64 10.49 18.28
N ASN A 110 -15.65 11.08 17.61
CA ASN A 110 -15.85 11.86 16.38
C ASN A 110 -15.76 11.00 15.12
N THR A 111 -14.87 10.01 15.11
CA THR A 111 -14.56 9.21 13.92
C THR A 111 -14.98 7.75 14.03
N GLY A 112 -15.25 7.25 15.24
CA GLY A 112 -15.50 5.83 15.49
C GLY A 112 -14.26 4.96 15.53
N LEU A 113 -13.05 5.52 15.34
CA LEU A 113 -11.81 4.75 15.28
C LEU A 113 -11.43 4.17 16.65
N ASN A 114 -11.06 2.90 16.69
CA ASN A 114 -10.55 2.26 17.89
C ASN A 114 -9.10 2.68 18.17
N LEU A 115 -8.91 3.49 19.21
CA LEU A 115 -7.57 4.02 19.56
C LEU A 115 -6.68 3.00 20.30
N ASP A 116 -7.20 1.85 20.71
CA ASP A 116 -6.38 0.74 21.19
C ASP A 116 -5.67 0.03 20.01
N ASN A 117 -6.24 0.09 18.82
CA ASN A 117 -5.67 -0.50 17.61
C ASN A 117 -4.87 0.51 16.78
N TRP A 118 -5.33 1.79 16.74
CA TRP A 118 -4.84 2.77 15.80
C TRP A 118 -4.51 4.11 16.44
N SER A 119 -3.57 4.81 15.86
CA SER A 119 -3.34 6.22 16.11
C SER A 119 -3.36 7.02 14.82
N TYR A 120 -3.75 8.30 14.91
CA TYR A 120 -3.65 9.22 13.78
C TYR A 120 -2.21 9.68 13.58
N GLN A 121 -1.77 9.71 12.34
CA GLN A 121 -0.57 10.44 11.95
C GLN A 121 -1.00 11.73 11.25
N LEU A 122 -0.75 12.88 11.87
CA LEU A 122 -1.31 14.16 11.49
C LEU A 122 -0.30 15.04 10.73
N GLY A 123 -0.84 16.00 9.98
CA GLY A 123 -0.05 17.02 9.28
C GLY A 123 0.54 16.54 7.95
N ASP A 124 1.49 17.33 7.47
CA ASP A 124 2.19 17.09 6.19
C ASP A 124 3.60 16.49 6.37
N GLY A 125 3.93 16.04 7.58
CA GLY A 125 5.25 15.51 7.90
C GLY A 125 6.27 16.55 8.39
N THR A 126 5.97 17.84 8.32
CA THR A 126 6.89 18.91 8.78
C THR A 126 7.27 18.75 10.24
N GLU A 127 6.33 18.37 11.11
CA GLU A 127 6.57 18.22 12.56
C GLU A 127 7.52 17.06 12.91
N VAL A 128 7.64 16.08 12.02
CA VAL A 128 8.56 14.94 12.14
C VAL A 128 9.81 15.10 11.29
N GLY A 129 10.03 16.29 10.73
CA GLY A 129 11.20 16.58 9.91
C GLY A 129 11.18 16.02 8.49
N ASN A 130 10.01 15.56 8.02
CA ASN A 130 9.83 14.97 6.70
C ASN A 130 8.69 15.67 5.92
N PRO A 131 8.83 16.95 5.55
CA PRO A 131 7.77 17.72 4.90
C PRO A 131 7.34 17.11 3.57
N GLY A 132 6.01 17.08 3.34
CA GLY A 132 5.41 16.38 2.21
C GLY A 132 5.65 14.88 2.27
N TRP A 133 5.88 14.33 3.47
CA TRP A 133 6.17 12.91 3.74
C TRP A 133 7.30 12.33 2.88
N GLY A 134 8.25 13.19 2.46
CA GLY A 134 9.38 12.83 1.61
C GLY A 134 9.06 12.75 0.11
N ASN A 135 7.78 12.80 -0.28
CA ASN A 135 7.30 12.61 -1.65
C ASN A 135 6.68 13.89 -2.24
N SER A 136 6.80 15.02 -1.54
CA SER A 136 6.14 16.27 -1.90
C SER A 136 4.60 16.15 -1.98
N GLU A 137 4.03 15.27 -1.19
CA GLU A 137 2.58 15.05 -1.09
C GLU A 137 1.83 16.34 -0.78
N LYS A 138 0.63 16.47 -1.31
CA LYS A 138 -0.11 17.74 -1.33
C LYS A 138 -1.10 17.91 -0.19
N GLN A 139 -1.42 16.86 0.55
CA GLN A 139 -2.37 16.91 1.65
C GLN A 139 -1.71 17.21 3.00
N SER A 140 -2.54 17.66 3.94
CA SER A 140 -2.33 17.54 5.37
C SER A 140 -3.26 16.46 5.93
N TYR A 141 -2.74 15.51 6.69
CA TYR A 141 -3.54 14.47 7.33
C TYR A 141 -4.22 14.99 8.59
N THR A 142 -5.49 14.65 8.76
CA THR A 142 -6.33 15.09 9.88
C THR A 142 -7.01 13.92 10.60
N SER A 143 -7.56 14.20 11.78
CA SER A 143 -8.47 13.30 12.51
C SER A 143 -9.94 13.78 12.47
N ASN A 144 -10.29 14.57 11.46
CA ASN A 144 -11.65 15.01 11.28
C ASN A 144 -12.51 13.90 10.67
N ASN A 145 -13.77 13.79 11.10
CA ASN A 145 -14.72 12.82 10.52
C ASN A 145 -15.00 13.05 9.04
N LYS A 146 -14.70 14.22 8.50
CA LYS A 146 -14.67 14.49 7.07
C LYS A 146 -13.66 13.58 6.35
N ASN A 147 -12.48 13.37 6.96
CA ASN A 147 -11.37 12.65 6.33
C ASN A 147 -11.26 11.18 6.78
N ILE A 148 -11.86 10.83 7.92
CA ILE A 148 -11.85 9.46 8.44
C ILE A 148 -13.10 9.19 9.24
N ALA A 149 -13.74 8.07 8.97
CA ALA A 149 -14.89 7.59 9.76
C ALA A 149 -14.99 6.07 9.72
N VAL A 150 -15.56 5.50 10.77
CA VAL A 150 -15.77 4.05 10.94
C VAL A 150 -17.25 3.78 11.09
N ASN A 151 -17.71 2.71 10.43
CA ASN A 151 -19.08 2.18 10.55
C ASN A 151 -20.18 3.20 10.24
N GLU A 152 -19.99 4.01 9.18
CA GLU A 152 -21.03 4.89 8.66
C GLU A 152 -22.11 4.08 7.90
N ASP A 153 -23.32 4.62 7.84
CA ASP A 153 -24.39 4.17 6.96
C ASP A 153 -24.12 4.67 5.52
N LEU A 154 -23.39 3.88 4.75
CA LEU A 154 -22.94 4.21 3.39
C LEU A 154 -23.99 3.86 2.32
N ASN A 155 -24.86 2.88 2.62
CA ASN A 155 -25.90 2.41 1.72
C ASN A 155 -27.25 3.09 1.95
N GLY A 156 -27.44 3.78 3.09
CA GLY A 156 -28.64 4.55 3.44
C GLY A 156 -29.77 3.71 4.03
N ASP A 157 -29.48 2.53 4.59
CA ASP A 157 -30.50 1.65 5.19
C ASP A 157 -30.75 1.91 6.68
N GLY A 158 -29.93 2.74 7.31
CA GLY A 158 -30.04 3.18 8.71
C GLY A 158 -29.13 2.44 9.68
N ASP A 159 -28.38 1.45 9.21
CA ASP A 159 -27.37 0.71 9.98
C ASP A 159 -25.96 1.03 9.47
N GLY A 160 -24.94 0.82 10.28
CA GLY A 160 -23.56 1.00 9.86
C GLY A 160 -23.07 -0.18 9.02
N ASP A 161 -22.31 0.11 7.96
CA ASP A 161 -21.82 -0.89 6.99
C ASP A 161 -20.55 -1.61 7.42
N GLY A 162 -20.01 -1.36 8.63
CA GLY A 162 -18.85 -2.07 9.15
C GLY A 162 -17.57 -1.79 8.37
N MET A 163 -17.30 -0.52 8.05
CA MET A 163 -16.13 -0.16 7.23
C MET A 163 -15.42 1.08 7.77
N LEU A 164 -14.11 1.12 7.54
CA LEU A 164 -13.31 2.33 7.64
C LEU A 164 -13.36 3.08 6.30
N ARG A 165 -13.68 4.37 6.34
CA ARG A 165 -13.56 5.29 5.21
C ARG A 165 -12.41 6.26 5.46
N LEU A 166 -11.47 6.33 4.52
CA LEU A 166 -10.46 7.39 4.42
C LEU A 166 -10.82 8.29 3.24
N THR A 167 -10.82 9.61 3.46
CA THR A 167 -11.29 10.57 2.46
C THR A 167 -10.25 11.65 2.20
N ALA A 168 -9.84 11.81 0.95
CA ALA A 168 -9.10 12.97 0.48
C ALA A 168 -10.09 14.04 -0.01
N SER A 169 -9.89 15.29 0.44
CA SER A 169 -10.77 16.41 0.15
C SER A 169 -9.98 17.63 -0.28
N TYR A 170 -10.53 18.39 -1.23
CA TYR A 170 -10.05 19.73 -1.54
C TYR A 170 -10.54 20.74 -0.50
N GLU A 171 -9.66 21.64 -0.08
CA GLU A 171 -9.92 22.70 0.89
C GLU A 171 -9.90 24.07 0.20
N GLU A 172 -11.07 24.63 -0.08
CA GLU A 172 -11.22 25.86 -0.86
C GLU A 172 -10.49 27.08 -0.24
N ASN A 173 -10.38 27.10 1.08
CA ASN A 173 -9.73 28.17 1.84
C ASN A 173 -8.36 27.78 2.37
N GLY A 174 -7.83 26.65 1.89
CA GLY A 174 -6.62 26.03 2.42
C GLY A 174 -6.81 25.40 3.79
N TYR A 175 -5.88 24.56 4.18
CA TYR A 175 -5.81 23.93 5.50
C TYR A 175 -4.40 24.03 6.04
N LYS A 176 -4.28 24.23 7.34
CA LYS A 176 -2.99 24.28 8.02
C LYS A 176 -3.06 23.64 9.39
N ASN A 177 -2.11 22.75 9.66
CA ASN A 177 -1.93 22.12 10.96
C ASN A 177 -0.56 22.54 11.52
N GLY A 178 -0.55 23.16 12.72
CA GLY A 178 0.69 23.53 13.40
C GLY A 178 1.61 24.43 12.56
N SER A 179 2.85 24.00 12.36
CA SER A 179 3.94 24.74 11.68
C SER A 179 4.05 24.44 10.18
N GLU A 180 3.24 23.53 9.64
CA GLU A 180 3.26 23.19 8.22
C GLU A 180 2.92 24.39 7.32
N THR A 181 3.22 24.28 6.04
CA THR A 181 2.71 25.22 5.02
C THR A 181 1.24 24.91 4.76
N GLU A 182 0.47 25.94 4.41
CA GLU A 182 -0.93 25.76 4.00
C GLU A 182 -1.05 24.77 2.85
N LYS A 183 -2.01 23.87 2.95
CA LYS A 183 -2.30 22.80 1.98
C LYS A 183 -3.66 23.00 1.36
N ASP A 184 -3.77 22.68 0.08
CA ASP A 184 -5.03 22.71 -0.65
C ASP A 184 -5.88 21.44 -0.43
N TYR A 185 -5.31 20.43 0.24
CA TYR A 185 -5.96 19.14 0.43
C TYR A 185 -5.82 18.66 1.86
N THR A 186 -6.84 17.96 2.33
CA THR A 186 -6.80 17.16 3.57
C THR A 186 -7.08 15.71 3.27
N SER A 187 -6.59 14.81 4.11
CA SER A 187 -6.83 13.38 4.02
C SER A 187 -6.64 12.71 5.39
N ALA A 188 -6.52 11.38 5.42
CA ALA A 188 -6.26 10.65 6.64
C ALA A 188 -5.13 9.60 6.48
N ARG A 189 -4.41 9.39 7.58
CA ARG A 189 -3.39 8.36 7.76
C ARG A 189 -3.45 7.84 9.19
N ILE A 190 -3.56 6.53 9.32
CA ILE A 190 -3.58 5.83 10.60
C ILE A 190 -2.51 4.74 10.63
N ARG A 191 -2.11 4.39 11.85
CA ARG A 191 -1.05 3.39 12.07
C ARG A 191 -1.27 2.62 13.36
N THR A 192 -0.75 1.40 13.43
CA THR A 192 -0.84 0.55 14.63
C THR A 192 0.32 0.78 15.60
N THR A 193 0.82 2.01 15.68
CA THR A 193 1.76 2.48 16.72
C THR A 193 1.30 3.84 17.25
N SER A 194 1.53 4.11 18.53
CA SER A 194 1.06 5.33 19.16
C SER A 194 1.82 6.57 18.65
N ARG A 195 1.35 7.75 19.04
CA ARG A 195 2.06 9.02 18.74
C ARG A 195 3.41 9.12 19.42
N THR A 196 3.60 8.40 20.53
CA THR A 196 4.86 8.29 21.28
C THR A 196 5.71 7.10 20.86
N ASN A 197 5.34 6.46 19.75
CA ASN A 197 5.99 5.30 19.17
C ASN A 197 5.93 4.03 20.04
N GLU A 198 4.86 3.88 20.82
CA GLU A 198 4.55 2.64 21.54
C GLU A 198 3.73 1.73 20.62
N ALA A 199 4.04 0.46 20.57
CA ALA A 199 3.30 -0.51 19.75
C ALA A 199 1.85 -0.65 20.24
N LEU A 200 0.88 -0.45 19.35
CA LEU A 200 -0.51 -0.85 19.55
C LEU A 200 -0.70 -2.25 18.97
N PHE A 201 -0.17 -2.49 17.77
CA PHE A 201 0.04 -3.80 17.19
C PHE A 201 1.28 -3.78 16.30
N THR A 202 2.15 -4.77 16.47
CA THR A 202 3.29 -5.03 15.58
C THR A 202 3.41 -6.52 15.35
N THR A 203 4.02 -6.89 14.25
CA THR A 203 4.35 -8.29 13.97
C THR A 203 5.72 -8.38 13.32
N THR A 204 6.44 -9.46 13.63
CA THR A 204 7.56 -9.94 12.83
C THR A 204 7.08 -11.20 12.15
N TYR A 205 7.13 -11.18 10.82
CA TYR A 205 6.54 -12.22 9.97
C TYR A 205 5.00 -12.30 10.08
N GLY A 206 4.39 -13.12 9.28
CA GLY A 206 2.96 -13.34 9.28
C GLY A 206 2.31 -13.21 7.91
N TYR A 207 1.05 -13.54 7.86
CA TYR A 207 0.18 -13.23 6.74
C TYR A 207 -0.68 -12.03 7.12
N ILE A 208 -0.45 -10.91 6.47
CA ILE A 208 -1.12 -9.64 6.75
C ILE A 208 -2.01 -9.31 5.55
N GLU A 209 -3.31 -9.17 5.78
CA GLU A 209 -4.33 -9.01 4.75
C GLU A 209 -5.28 -7.88 5.08
N SER A 210 -5.72 -7.18 4.04
CA SER A 210 -6.84 -6.25 4.09
C SER A 210 -7.73 -6.42 2.86
N ARG A 211 -9.02 -6.17 3.02
CA ARG A 211 -10.00 -6.11 1.94
C ARG A 211 -10.43 -4.66 1.76
N MET A 212 -10.26 -4.13 0.56
CA MET A 212 -10.40 -2.70 0.30
C MET A 212 -10.98 -2.42 -1.07
N ALA A 213 -11.76 -1.32 -1.16
CA ALA A 213 -12.14 -0.67 -2.40
C ALA A 213 -11.44 0.69 -2.49
N LEU A 214 -10.72 0.92 -3.60
CA LEU A 214 -9.77 2.02 -3.73
C LEU A 214 -10.28 3.08 -4.73
N PRO A 215 -9.96 4.36 -4.54
CA PRO A 215 -10.37 5.40 -5.47
C PRO A 215 -9.60 5.34 -6.78
N ALA A 216 -10.31 5.36 -7.91
CA ALA A 216 -9.74 5.38 -9.25
C ALA A 216 -9.44 6.80 -9.75
N THR A 217 -9.46 7.80 -8.90
CA THR A 217 -9.27 9.20 -9.25
C THR A 217 -7.80 9.53 -9.43
N LYS A 218 -7.49 10.28 -10.49
CA LYS A 218 -6.12 10.77 -10.75
C LYS A 218 -5.59 11.57 -9.56
N GLY A 219 -4.37 11.27 -9.15
CA GLY A 219 -3.72 11.89 -8.00
C GLY A 219 -4.12 11.29 -6.66
N ALA A 220 -5.04 10.35 -6.61
CA ALA A 220 -5.25 9.52 -5.42
C ALA A 220 -4.13 8.48 -5.32
N TRP A 221 -3.55 8.40 -4.14
CA TRP A 221 -2.48 7.45 -3.84
C TRP A 221 -2.80 6.71 -2.52
N PRO A 222 -3.69 5.73 -2.59
CA PRO A 222 -3.98 4.84 -1.46
C PRO A 222 -2.81 3.90 -1.22
N ALA A 223 -2.52 3.63 0.07
CA ALA A 223 -1.49 2.69 0.47
C ALA A 223 -1.90 1.88 1.71
N PHE A 224 -1.56 0.59 1.67
CA PHE A 224 -1.57 -0.35 2.77
C PHE A 224 -0.17 -0.93 2.88
N TRP A 225 0.54 -0.60 3.95
CA TRP A 225 1.97 -0.80 4.06
C TRP A 225 2.45 -0.92 5.50
N MET A 226 3.72 -1.19 5.69
CA MET A 226 4.31 -1.42 7.00
C MET A 226 5.68 -0.76 7.12
N LEU A 227 5.97 -0.24 8.32
CA LEU A 227 7.28 0.28 8.71
C LEU A 227 7.77 -0.38 9.99
N PRO A 228 9.09 -0.45 10.20
CA PRO A 228 9.65 -1.01 11.42
C PRO A 228 9.28 -0.17 12.63
N GLN A 229 8.99 -0.83 13.75
CA GLN A 229 8.68 -0.19 15.03
C GLN A 229 9.86 0.61 15.59
N SER A 230 11.09 0.20 15.28
CA SER A 230 12.32 0.91 15.67
C SER A 230 13.29 0.99 14.49
N THR A 231 14.00 2.12 14.42
CA THR A 231 15.11 2.34 13.49
C THR A 231 16.48 2.20 14.18
N ASP A 232 16.50 1.82 15.45
CA ASP A 232 17.73 1.80 16.25
C ASP A 232 18.71 0.72 15.79
N ILE A 233 18.20 -0.36 15.20
CA ILE A 233 19.02 -1.52 14.82
C ILE A 233 19.72 -1.29 13.48
N TYR A 234 18.93 -0.99 12.44
CA TYR A 234 19.46 -0.89 11.09
C TYR A 234 19.71 0.55 10.64
N GLY A 235 19.13 1.54 11.32
CA GLY A 235 19.22 2.94 10.97
C GLY A 235 17.93 3.50 10.38
N ASN A 236 18.02 4.73 9.89
CA ASN A 236 16.85 5.40 9.30
C ASN A 236 16.48 4.80 7.94
N TRP A 237 15.26 5.08 7.51
CA TRP A 237 14.80 4.76 6.16
C TRP A 237 15.83 5.20 5.09
N PRO A 238 16.10 4.41 4.04
CA PRO A 238 15.45 3.14 3.69
C PRO A 238 16.08 1.90 4.34
N VAL A 239 17.16 2.05 5.09
CA VAL A 239 17.97 0.93 5.61
C VAL A 239 17.17 0.07 6.58
N SER A 240 16.27 0.69 7.35
CA SER A 240 15.38 -0.02 8.29
C SER A 240 14.27 -0.82 7.64
N GLY A 241 14.09 -0.70 6.32
CA GLY A 241 13.07 -1.42 5.57
C GLY A 241 11.70 -0.73 5.51
N GLU A 242 10.92 -1.12 4.50
CA GLU A 242 9.50 -0.79 4.30
C GLU A 242 8.86 -1.92 3.48
N ILE A 243 7.65 -2.32 3.85
CA ILE A 243 6.88 -3.34 3.15
C ILE A 243 5.59 -2.71 2.65
N ASP A 244 5.49 -2.45 1.35
CA ASP A 244 4.25 -2.01 0.73
C ASP A 244 3.47 -3.23 0.29
N ILE A 245 2.35 -3.47 0.97
CA ILE A 245 1.46 -4.59 0.66
C ILE A 245 0.64 -4.27 -0.57
N MET A 246 0.14 -3.03 -0.64
CA MET A 246 -0.63 -2.53 -1.77
C MET A 246 -0.45 -1.03 -1.93
N GLU A 247 -0.16 -0.63 -3.15
CA GLU A 247 -0.25 0.74 -3.62
C GLU A 247 -0.94 0.79 -4.97
N THR A 248 -1.67 1.87 -5.24
CA THR A 248 -2.12 2.21 -6.59
C THR A 248 -1.77 3.65 -6.92
N CYS A 249 -1.56 3.93 -8.17
CA CYS A 249 -1.19 5.26 -8.63
C CYS A 249 -2.29 5.94 -9.45
N GLY A 250 -3.52 5.57 -9.19
CA GLY A 250 -4.63 6.01 -10.03
C GLY A 250 -4.50 5.48 -11.47
N ALA A 251 -5.59 5.47 -12.21
CA ALA A 251 -5.73 4.88 -13.55
C ALA A 251 -4.78 5.43 -14.62
N PHE A 252 -3.93 6.40 -14.31
CA PHE A 252 -3.36 7.28 -15.34
C PHE A 252 -1.92 6.97 -15.74
N LYS A 253 -1.16 6.28 -14.89
CA LYS A 253 0.25 6.04 -15.19
C LYS A 253 0.48 4.83 -16.08
N GLU A 254 -0.21 3.72 -15.81
CA GLU A 254 -0.03 2.44 -16.51
C GLU A 254 -1.25 2.01 -17.33
N GLY A 255 -2.27 2.87 -17.39
CA GLY A 255 -3.49 2.67 -18.21
C GLY A 255 -4.37 1.54 -17.70
N GLY A 256 -5.23 1.84 -16.75
CA GLY A 256 -6.27 0.92 -16.25
C GLY A 256 -6.55 1.11 -14.76
N ASN A 257 -7.81 0.90 -14.38
CA ASN A 257 -8.29 1.01 -13.01
C ASN A 257 -8.19 -0.31 -12.23
N ASN A 258 -7.46 -1.28 -12.75
CA ASN A 258 -7.36 -2.62 -12.20
C ASN A 258 -5.92 -3.03 -11.88
N LYS A 259 -5.03 -2.07 -11.62
CA LYS A 259 -3.62 -2.36 -11.36
C LYS A 259 -3.21 -1.91 -9.96
N ALA A 260 -2.62 -2.85 -9.23
CA ALA A 260 -2.01 -2.60 -7.92
C ALA A 260 -0.57 -3.11 -7.92
N CYS A 261 0.26 -2.60 -7.03
CA CYS A 261 1.64 -3.07 -6.83
C CYS A 261 1.96 -3.21 -5.34
N GLY A 262 2.90 -4.07 -5.04
CA GLY A 262 3.55 -4.19 -3.75
C GLY A 262 5.05 -4.05 -3.91
N THR A 263 5.72 -3.49 -2.92
CA THR A 263 7.14 -3.13 -3.01
C THR A 263 7.84 -3.41 -1.68
N LEU A 264 9.11 -3.75 -1.71
CA LEU A 264 10.02 -3.65 -0.57
C LEU A 264 11.00 -2.51 -0.83
N HIS A 265 11.29 -1.75 0.23
CA HIS A 265 12.35 -0.75 0.23
C HIS A 265 13.36 -1.09 1.31
N TRP A 266 14.66 -1.03 0.98
CA TRP A 266 15.75 -1.28 1.94
C TRP A 266 17.07 -0.62 1.49
N GLY A 267 18.12 -0.74 2.27
CA GLY A 267 19.46 -0.26 1.94
C GLY A 267 20.42 -1.39 1.56
N ALA A 268 21.27 -1.16 0.49
CA ALA A 268 22.31 -2.10 0.09
C ALA A 268 23.52 -1.45 -0.64
N PRO A 269 24.28 -0.49 -0.07
CA PRO A 269 23.98 0.48 0.98
C PRO A 269 23.08 1.63 0.52
N GLU A 270 22.91 1.80 -0.79
CA GLU A 270 22.01 2.78 -1.38
C GLU A 270 20.56 2.26 -1.31
N HIS A 271 19.62 3.16 -1.48
CA HIS A 271 18.20 2.79 -1.53
C HIS A 271 17.94 1.80 -2.66
N VAL A 272 17.45 0.63 -2.30
CA VAL A 272 16.96 -0.39 -3.22
C VAL A 272 15.45 -0.54 -3.04
N TYR A 273 14.75 -0.71 -4.14
CA TYR A 273 13.34 -1.09 -4.13
C TYR A 273 13.08 -2.18 -5.18
N LYS A 274 12.29 -3.16 -4.80
CA LYS A 274 11.82 -4.23 -5.70
C LYS A 274 10.43 -4.66 -5.28
N GLY A 275 9.61 -5.03 -6.26
CA GLY A 275 8.24 -5.41 -5.99
C GLY A 275 7.61 -6.22 -7.09
N SER A 276 6.29 -6.33 -7.05
CA SER A 276 5.48 -7.07 -8.03
C SER A 276 5.45 -6.41 -9.41
N GLY A 277 5.84 -5.13 -9.49
CA GLY A 277 5.37 -4.30 -10.59
C GLY A 277 3.85 -4.13 -10.51
N TYR A 278 3.26 -3.52 -11.51
CA TYR A 278 1.80 -3.38 -11.59
C TYR A 278 1.17 -4.70 -12.03
N VAL A 279 0.32 -5.25 -11.17
CA VAL A 279 -0.41 -6.49 -11.38
C VAL A 279 -1.86 -6.19 -11.71
N ASP A 280 -2.40 -6.85 -12.73
CA ASP A 280 -3.80 -6.74 -13.10
C ASP A 280 -4.69 -7.52 -12.10
N LEU A 281 -5.69 -6.83 -11.56
CA LEU A 281 -6.77 -7.43 -10.79
C LEU A 281 -7.87 -7.95 -11.74
N ASN A 282 -8.75 -8.81 -11.23
CA ASN A 282 -9.85 -9.38 -12.02
C ASN A 282 -10.97 -8.38 -12.34
N SER A 283 -11.08 -7.30 -11.56
CA SER A 283 -11.99 -6.17 -11.77
C SER A 283 -11.28 -4.86 -11.46
N ASP A 284 -11.96 -3.73 -11.65
CA ASP A 284 -11.41 -2.42 -11.30
C ASP A 284 -11.24 -2.31 -9.78
N TYR A 285 -10.16 -1.70 -9.32
CA TYR A 285 -9.81 -1.62 -7.90
C TYR A 285 -10.76 -0.73 -7.06
N ASN A 286 -11.72 -0.05 -7.68
CA ASN A 286 -12.83 0.58 -6.96
C ASN A 286 -13.88 -0.43 -6.45
N TYR A 287 -13.83 -1.69 -6.86
CA TYR A 287 -14.51 -2.80 -6.20
C TYR A 287 -13.66 -3.37 -5.08
N PHE A 288 -14.25 -4.21 -4.23
CA PHE A 288 -13.51 -4.81 -3.12
C PHE A 288 -12.60 -5.94 -3.59
N HIS A 289 -11.33 -5.81 -3.26
CA HIS A 289 -10.29 -6.81 -3.46
C HIS A 289 -9.56 -7.10 -2.15
N THR A 290 -8.93 -8.26 -2.04
CA THR A 290 -8.01 -8.56 -0.96
C THR A 290 -6.56 -8.33 -1.39
N TYR A 291 -5.80 -7.71 -0.50
CA TYR A 291 -4.37 -7.45 -0.68
C TYR A 291 -3.64 -7.99 0.53
N ALA A 292 -2.62 -8.82 0.30
CA ALA A 292 -1.89 -9.42 1.40
C ALA A 292 -0.42 -9.67 1.08
N VAL A 293 0.36 -9.83 2.15
CA VAL A 293 1.70 -10.44 2.11
C VAL A 293 1.73 -11.66 3.01
N ASP A 294 2.43 -12.70 2.56
CA ASP A 294 2.94 -13.78 3.41
C ASP A 294 4.43 -13.49 3.62
N TRP A 295 4.74 -13.00 4.81
CA TRP A 295 6.06 -12.58 5.20
C TRP A 295 6.69 -13.64 6.09
N GLU A 296 7.72 -14.27 5.56
CA GLU A 296 8.50 -15.34 6.19
C GLU A 296 9.96 -14.90 6.30
N PRO A 297 10.77 -15.52 7.17
CA PRO A 297 12.20 -15.27 7.21
C PRO A 297 12.83 -15.38 5.81
N GLY A 298 13.43 -14.28 5.33
CA GLY A 298 14.10 -14.20 4.04
C GLY A 298 13.21 -14.34 2.80
N LYS A 299 11.88 -14.31 2.97
CA LYS A 299 10.94 -14.45 1.86
C LYS A 299 9.65 -13.67 2.10
N ILE A 300 9.23 -12.86 1.13
CA ILE A 300 7.95 -12.16 1.15
C ILE A 300 7.21 -12.45 -0.15
N THR A 301 5.95 -12.91 -0.03
CA THR A 301 5.08 -13.21 -1.17
C THR A 301 3.85 -12.33 -1.10
N TRP A 302 3.53 -11.60 -2.18
CA TRP A 302 2.31 -10.83 -2.30
C TRP A 302 1.18 -11.68 -2.86
N TYR A 303 -0.01 -11.47 -2.32
CA TYR A 303 -1.25 -12.11 -2.76
C TYR A 303 -2.31 -11.05 -3.04
N TYR A 304 -2.91 -11.09 -4.23
CA TYR A 304 -4.08 -10.30 -4.56
C TYR A 304 -5.22 -11.24 -4.92
N ASP A 305 -6.39 -11.04 -4.31
CA ASP A 305 -7.55 -11.92 -4.42
C ASP A 305 -7.20 -13.40 -4.16
N GLY A 306 -6.37 -13.63 -3.15
CA GLY A 306 -5.91 -14.97 -2.77
C GLY A 306 -4.91 -15.61 -3.73
N VAL A 307 -4.51 -14.93 -4.81
CA VAL A 307 -3.54 -15.41 -5.80
C VAL A 307 -2.17 -14.82 -5.53
N ALA A 308 -1.13 -15.66 -5.44
CA ALA A 308 0.26 -15.20 -5.34
C ALA A 308 0.66 -14.49 -6.64
N VAL A 309 1.03 -13.22 -6.53
CA VAL A 309 1.37 -12.36 -7.67
C VAL A 309 2.85 -12.11 -7.82
N ASN A 310 3.60 -12.17 -6.72
CA ASN A 310 5.05 -12.03 -6.72
C ASN A 310 5.67 -12.64 -5.46
N THR A 311 6.91 -13.06 -5.56
CA THR A 311 7.73 -13.48 -4.41
C THR A 311 9.11 -12.87 -4.53
N LEU A 312 9.55 -12.21 -3.47
CA LEU A 312 10.94 -11.79 -3.30
C LEU A 312 11.59 -12.63 -2.19
N GLN A 313 12.82 -13.02 -2.44
CA GLN A 313 13.64 -13.78 -1.50
C GLN A 313 15.12 -13.51 -1.79
N ASN A 314 15.96 -13.80 -0.82
CA ASN A 314 17.41 -13.70 -0.98
C ASN A 314 17.87 -12.28 -1.41
N TRP A 315 17.32 -11.26 -0.79
CA TRP A 315 17.83 -9.89 -0.95
C TRP A 315 19.10 -9.70 -0.14
N GLU A 316 19.92 -8.79 -0.59
CA GLU A 316 21.13 -8.37 0.11
C GLU A 316 20.88 -6.98 0.70
N SER A 317 21.18 -6.80 1.98
CA SER A 317 21.04 -5.53 2.69
C SER A 317 22.35 -5.15 3.40
N MET A 318 22.57 -3.85 3.56
CA MET A 318 23.75 -3.29 4.20
C MET A 318 23.38 -2.04 4.96
N ILE A 319 24.06 -1.79 6.08
CA ILE A 319 23.97 -0.50 6.77
C ILE A 319 24.76 0.55 5.97
N SER A 320 24.24 1.76 5.90
CA SER A 320 24.92 2.87 5.22
C SER A 320 26.32 3.09 5.77
N GLY A 321 27.32 3.12 4.87
CA GLY A 321 28.73 3.27 5.22
C GLY A 321 29.44 1.98 5.63
N SER A 322 28.75 0.84 5.66
CA SER A 322 29.35 -0.49 5.80
C SER A 322 29.62 -1.12 4.42
N THR A 323 30.55 -2.06 4.38
CA THR A 323 30.77 -2.96 3.24
C THR A 323 30.32 -4.38 3.56
N ASP A 324 29.81 -4.59 4.78
CA ASP A 324 29.41 -5.90 5.25
C ASP A 324 27.90 -6.09 5.03
N SER A 325 27.51 -7.21 4.42
CA SER A 325 26.13 -7.61 4.27
C SER A 325 25.53 -7.99 5.62
N LEU A 326 24.26 -7.62 5.84
CA LEU A 326 23.48 -8.05 6.98
C LEU A 326 22.98 -9.50 6.80
N SER A 327 22.29 -10.03 7.82
CA SER A 327 21.64 -11.33 7.71
C SER A 327 20.67 -11.36 6.52
N TYR A 328 20.40 -12.55 6.00
CA TYR A 328 19.67 -12.73 4.74
C TYR A 328 18.21 -12.26 4.80
N ASP A 329 17.63 -12.11 5.99
CA ASP A 329 16.28 -11.64 6.24
C ASP A 329 16.22 -10.17 6.69
N ALA A 330 17.37 -9.58 7.06
CA ALA A 330 17.44 -8.17 7.44
C ALA A 330 17.11 -7.24 6.22
N PRO A 331 16.46 -6.13 6.46
CA PRO A 331 15.96 -5.60 7.72
C PRO A 331 14.53 -6.08 8.07
N PHE A 332 14.01 -7.07 7.36
CA PHE A 332 12.64 -7.58 7.51
C PHE A 332 12.57 -8.73 8.54
N ASP A 333 13.34 -8.64 9.59
CA ASP A 333 13.46 -9.58 10.72
C ASP A 333 13.10 -8.92 12.06
N MET A 334 12.51 -7.73 11.99
CA MET A 334 12.13 -6.88 13.13
C MET A 334 10.61 -6.68 13.17
N PRO A 335 10.06 -6.27 14.32
CA PRO A 335 8.65 -5.90 14.39
C PRO A 335 8.31 -4.70 13.51
N PHE A 336 7.29 -4.84 12.67
CA PHE A 336 6.73 -3.78 11.83
C PHE A 336 5.29 -3.47 12.26
N TYR A 337 4.93 -2.20 12.21
CA TYR A 337 3.55 -1.73 12.39
C TYR A 337 2.88 -1.47 11.04
N ILE A 338 1.57 -1.52 11.04
CA ILE A 338 0.74 -1.34 9.84
C ILE A 338 0.35 0.13 9.67
N LEU A 339 0.28 0.58 8.41
CA LEU A 339 -0.21 1.89 8.03
C LEU A 339 -1.30 1.76 6.95
N LEU A 340 -2.28 2.65 7.05
CA LEU A 340 -3.28 2.91 6.03
C LEU A 340 -3.33 4.41 5.77
N ASN A 341 -3.27 4.81 4.51
CA ASN A 341 -3.45 6.20 4.13
C ASN A 341 -4.00 6.37 2.71
N LEU A 342 -4.57 7.54 2.49
CA LEU A 342 -4.91 8.02 1.17
C LEU A 342 -4.13 9.32 0.93
N ALA A 343 -2.98 9.24 0.27
CA ALA A 343 -2.18 10.40 -0.09
C ALA A 343 -2.78 11.14 -1.30
N VAL A 344 -2.38 12.41 -1.45
CA VAL A 344 -2.66 13.22 -2.65
C VAL A 344 -1.33 13.48 -3.35
N ASP A 345 -1.16 12.85 -4.50
CA ASP A 345 0.11 12.78 -5.22
C ASP A 345 0.53 14.13 -5.81
N SER A 346 1.83 14.34 -5.83
CA SER A 346 2.49 15.51 -6.46
C SER A 346 2.88 15.29 -7.91
N GLY A 347 2.51 14.14 -8.49
CA GLY A 347 2.93 13.73 -9.84
C GLY A 347 3.99 12.63 -9.85
N LEU A 348 4.35 12.09 -8.68
CA LEU A 348 5.33 11.00 -8.56
C LEU A 348 4.75 9.70 -9.10
N PHE A 349 3.55 9.36 -8.70
CA PHE A 349 2.86 8.12 -9.04
C PHE A 349 1.70 8.33 -10.02
N GLY A 350 0.69 9.08 -9.64
CA GLY A 350 -0.59 9.17 -10.34
C GLY A 350 -0.78 10.40 -11.23
N GLY A 351 0.24 11.24 -11.34
CA GLY A 351 0.18 12.49 -12.09
C GLY A 351 -0.36 13.65 -11.27
N ASP A 352 -0.10 14.85 -11.75
CA ASP A 352 -0.47 16.10 -11.06
C ASP A 352 -1.97 16.16 -10.80
N VAL A 353 -2.32 16.31 -9.54
CA VAL A 353 -3.68 16.56 -9.10
C VAL A 353 -4.00 18.06 -9.28
N ASN A 354 -5.21 18.36 -9.66
CA ASN A 354 -5.71 19.72 -9.70
C ASN A 354 -7.12 19.79 -9.07
N ARG A 355 -7.62 21.02 -8.86
CA ARG A 355 -8.93 21.23 -8.26
C ARG A 355 -10.07 20.50 -9.00
N ALA A 356 -9.99 20.42 -10.33
CA ALA A 356 -11.02 19.78 -11.13
C ALA A 356 -11.10 18.27 -10.86
N THR A 357 -9.96 17.64 -10.55
CA THR A 357 -9.85 16.23 -10.20
C THR A 357 -10.50 15.91 -8.85
N PHE A 358 -10.40 16.84 -7.89
CA PHE A 358 -10.88 16.69 -6.51
C PHE A 358 -12.06 17.61 -6.18
N GLN A 359 -12.98 17.82 -7.13
CA GLN A 359 -14.18 18.62 -6.89
C GLN A 359 -15.09 18.06 -5.80
N ASP A 360 -15.10 16.73 -5.67
CA ASP A 360 -15.79 15.99 -4.63
C ASP A 360 -14.78 15.26 -3.73
N ASN A 361 -15.25 14.75 -2.62
CA ASN A 361 -14.49 13.87 -1.77
C ASN A 361 -14.11 12.57 -2.51
N ILE A 362 -12.91 12.10 -2.29
CA ILE A 362 -12.36 10.87 -2.87
C ILE A 362 -12.18 9.88 -1.73
N ASN A 363 -12.77 8.70 -1.85
CA ASN A 363 -12.86 7.75 -0.74
C ASN A 363 -12.12 6.44 -1.02
N MET A 364 -11.41 5.97 -0.01
CA MET A 364 -10.90 4.62 0.13
C MET A 364 -11.71 3.93 1.23
N TYR A 365 -12.21 2.75 0.96
CA TYR A 365 -12.96 1.96 1.92
C TYR A 365 -12.19 0.72 2.32
N VAL A 366 -12.15 0.42 3.61
CA VAL A 366 -11.46 -0.75 4.17
C VAL A 366 -12.47 -1.55 4.99
N ASP A 367 -12.72 -2.78 4.56
CA ASP A 367 -13.63 -3.72 5.21
C ASP A 367 -12.99 -4.28 6.49
N TYR A 368 -11.75 -4.75 6.37
CA TYR A 368 -10.99 -5.24 7.51
C TYR A 368 -9.48 -5.13 7.29
N VAL A 369 -8.75 -5.23 8.40
CA VAL A 369 -7.32 -5.58 8.42
C VAL A 369 -7.15 -6.77 9.35
N ARG A 370 -6.48 -7.83 8.87
CA ARG A 370 -6.24 -9.08 9.62
C ARG A 370 -4.78 -9.46 9.57
N ALA A 371 -4.23 -9.87 10.69
CA ALA A 371 -2.88 -10.40 10.80
C ALA A 371 -2.92 -11.81 11.39
N TYR A 372 -2.17 -12.69 10.75
CA TYR A 372 -2.10 -14.11 11.09
C TYR A 372 -0.65 -14.55 11.28
N GLN A 373 -0.44 -15.49 12.17
CA GLN A 373 0.84 -16.17 12.36
C GLN A 373 0.71 -17.63 11.91
N LYS A 374 1.78 -18.22 11.38
CA LYS A 374 1.77 -19.67 11.08
C LYS A 374 1.57 -20.47 12.34
N SER A 375 0.61 -21.39 12.34
CA SER A 375 0.29 -22.24 13.51
C SER A 375 1.47 -23.11 13.94
N GLU A 376 2.36 -23.47 13.02
CA GLU A 376 3.57 -24.26 13.29
C GLU A 376 4.82 -23.40 13.56
N GLY A 377 4.65 -22.04 13.52
CA GLY A 377 5.76 -21.10 13.58
C GLY A 377 6.56 -21.01 12.28
N TYR A 378 7.71 -20.37 12.34
CA TYR A 378 8.58 -20.14 11.19
C TYR A 378 9.89 -20.93 11.36
N ALA A 379 10.15 -21.85 10.43
CA ALA A 379 11.46 -22.46 10.35
C ALA A 379 12.41 -21.46 9.64
N LEU A 380 13.55 -21.19 10.22
CA LEU A 380 14.65 -20.59 9.49
C LEU A 380 15.18 -21.62 8.50
N SER A 381 14.65 -21.65 7.30
CA SER A 381 15.28 -22.43 6.25
C SER A 381 16.52 -21.69 5.79
N VAL A 382 17.63 -22.00 6.40
CA VAL A 382 18.92 -21.49 6.01
C VAL A 382 19.38 -22.24 4.77
N ASP A 383 18.76 -22.06 3.63
CA ASP A 383 19.42 -22.34 2.37
C ASP A 383 20.29 -21.11 2.01
N ARG A 384 21.43 -21.04 2.65
CA ARG A 384 22.42 -19.98 2.48
C ARG A 384 23.25 -20.15 1.21
N THR A 385 22.95 -21.10 0.36
CA THR A 385 23.73 -21.36 -0.87
C THR A 385 23.65 -20.22 -1.88
N ALA A 386 22.70 -19.30 -1.76
CA ALA A 386 22.57 -18.14 -2.64
C ALA A 386 23.41 -16.93 -2.22
N SER A 387 23.90 -16.89 -1.00
CA SER A 387 24.73 -15.78 -0.50
C SER A 387 26.06 -16.27 0.08
N ASP A 388 26.80 -17.07 -0.70
CA ASP A 388 28.18 -17.47 -0.33
C ASP A 388 29.11 -16.27 -0.03
N ASN A 389 28.62 -15.06 -0.22
CA ASN A 389 29.34 -13.84 0.08
C ASN A 389 28.79 -13.05 1.28
N ALA A 390 27.61 -13.38 1.77
CA ALA A 390 27.11 -12.83 3.02
C ALA A 390 27.74 -13.59 4.19
N LYS A 391 29.02 -13.44 4.34
CA LYS A 391 29.70 -13.80 5.56
C LYS A 391 29.33 -12.75 6.59
N THR A 392 28.26 -13.02 7.26
CA THR A 392 28.06 -12.40 8.54
C THR A 392 28.78 -13.27 9.56
N ASP A 393 29.61 -12.67 10.39
CA ASP A 393 30.23 -13.35 11.55
C ASP A 393 29.17 -13.86 12.52
N TRP A 394 27.88 -13.70 12.19
CA TRP A 394 26.71 -14.19 12.89
C TRP A 394 26.59 -15.73 12.89
N ASP A 395 27.23 -16.40 11.91
CA ASP A 395 27.22 -17.86 11.83
C ASP A 395 27.96 -18.57 12.97
N ASP A 396 28.81 -17.83 13.67
CA ASP A 396 29.59 -18.34 14.82
C ASP A 396 28.89 -18.08 16.16
N TYR A 397 27.67 -17.46 16.14
CA TYR A 397 26.93 -17.15 17.36
C TYR A 397 25.92 -18.24 17.69
N GLU A 398 26.28 -19.10 18.64
CA GLU A 398 25.36 -20.10 19.20
C GLU A 398 24.05 -19.48 19.73
N GLY A 399 24.04 -18.21 20.15
CA GLY A 399 22.87 -17.50 20.65
C GLY A 399 21.85 -17.12 19.59
N VAL A 400 22.28 -16.79 18.37
CA VAL A 400 21.36 -16.39 17.29
C VAL A 400 20.54 -17.57 16.80
N ASN A 401 21.13 -18.75 16.73
CA ASN A 401 20.40 -19.97 16.35
C ASN A 401 19.31 -20.36 17.37
N GLN A 402 19.44 -19.95 18.63
CA GLN A 402 18.42 -20.22 19.64
C GLN A 402 17.24 -19.25 19.55
N ILE A 403 17.45 -18.00 19.13
CA ILE A 403 16.38 -17.03 18.90
C ILE A 403 15.60 -17.42 17.65
N ALA A 404 16.29 -17.95 16.66
CA ALA A 404 15.68 -18.38 15.40
C ALA A 404 14.67 -19.52 15.54
N ASP A 405 14.82 -20.34 16.57
CA ASP A 405 13.90 -21.43 16.89
C ASP A 405 12.67 -20.99 17.71
N ILE A 406 12.58 -19.71 18.05
CA ILE A 406 11.43 -19.17 18.78
C ILE A 406 10.27 -18.99 17.82
N ASN A 407 9.15 -19.67 18.09
CA ASN A 407 7.91 -19.41 17.38
C ASN A 407 7.45 -17.96 17.67
N PRO A 408 7.35 -17.08 16.66
CA PRO A 408 6.92 -15.70 16.89
C PRO A 408 5.55 -15.58 17.57
N ALA A 409 4.63 -16.52 17.31
CA ALA A 409 3.33 -16.55 17.97
C ALA A 409 3.39 -16.86 19.48
N SER A 410 4.52 -17.33 19.97
CA SER A 410 4.74 -17.58 21.41
C SER A 410 5.48 -16.45 22.12
N LEU A 411 5.80 -15.37 21.41
CA LEU A 411 6.49 -14.22 21.98
C LEU A 411 5.48 -13.27 22.64
N ASP A 412 5.90 -12.66 23.73
CA ASP A 412 5.13 -11.58 24.38
C ASP A 412 5.18 -10.29 23.53
N ALA A 413 4.54 -9.22 24.01
CA ALA A 413 4.49 -7.94 23.34
C ALA A 413 5.88 -7.27 23.12
N ASN A 414 6.93 -7.78 23.78
CA ASN A 414 8.30 -7.31 23.64
C ASN A 414 9.14 -8.23 22.72
N GLY A 415 8.55 -9.27 22.14
CA GLY A 415 9.24 -10.19 21.28
C GLY A 415 9.88 -11.39 22.01
N PHE A 416 9.45 -11.71 23.25
CA PHE A 416 9.99 -12.82 24.04
C PHE A 416 8.92 -13.86 24.34
N GLY A 417 9.28 -15.13 24.22
CA GLY A 417 8.44 -16.24 24.66
C GLY A 417 8.49 -16.43 26.17
N GLU A 418 7.32 -16.62 26.79
CA GLU A 418 7.20 -16.84 28.23
C GLU A 418 8.06 -18.02 28.75
N ASP A 419 8.26 -19.05 27.92
CA ASP A 419 8.97 -20.28 28.27
C ASP A 419 10.43 -20.34 27.77
N LYS A 420 10.85 -19.35 27.01
CA LYS A 420 12.23 -19.29 26.55
C LYS A 420 13.03 -18.53 27.57
N THR A 421 13.71 -19.37 28.26
CA THR A 421 14.57 -19.06 29.36
C THR A 421 15.25 -17.69 29.24
N ALA A 422 15.57 -17.20 30.36
CA ALA A 422 16.39 -16.03 30.62
C ALA A 422 17.52 -15.72 29.60
N ASP A 423 17.86 -16.62 28.68
CA ASP A 423 18.96 -16.45 27.75
C ASP A 423 18.58 -15.58 26.53
N ALA A 424 17.45 -15.83 25.86
CA ALA A 424 16.97 -14.99 24.77
C ALA A 424 16.58 -13.57 25.28
N GLU A 425 15.93 -13.51 26.45
CA GLU A 425 15.58 -12.28 27.13
C GLU A 425 16.83 -11.46 27.49
N LYS A 426 17.87 -12.12 28.01
CA LYS A 426 19.15 -11.47 28.33
C LYS A 426 19.87 -10.93 27.10
N TRP A 427 19.87 -11.67 26.01
CA TRP A 427 20.48 -11.21 24.76
C TRP A 427 19.80 -9.95 24.24
N TYR A 428 18.49 -9.94 24.20
CA TYR A 428 17.73 -8.79 23.74
C TYR A 428 17.90 -7.56 24.66
N LEU A 429 17.79 -7.75 25.96
CA LEU A 429 17.98 -6.65 26.92
C LEU A 429 19.40 -6.08 26.88
N SER A 430 20.42 -6.92 26.73
CA SER A 430 21.80 -6.46 26.54
C SER A 430 21.97 -5.66 25.29
N TYR A 431 21.38 -6.07 24.20
CA TYR A 431 21.37 -5.35 22.93
C TYR A 431 20.73 -3.96 23.07
N ASN A 432 19.53 -3.88 23.62
CA ASN A 432 18.82 -2.61 23.78
C ASN A 432 19.49 -1.67 24.81
N ALA A 433 20.02 -2.22 25.89
CA ALA A 433 20.66 -1.41 26.94
C ALA A 433 21.97 -0.77 26.49
N ASN A 434 22.67 -1.36 25.55
CA ASN A 434 23.97 -0.91 25.09
C ASN A 434 23.94 -0.10 23.79
N ASN A 435 22.80 -0.09 23.10
CA ASN A 435 22.67 0.56 21.78
C ASN A 435 21.98 1.92 21.88
N THR A 436 22.63 2.87 22.51
CA THR A 436 22.17 4.26 22.60
C THR A 436 22.57 5.08 21.38
N GLY A 437 22.27 4.62 20.16
CA GLY A 437 22.47 5.37 18.92
C GLY A 437 23.78 5.11 18.18
N GLY A 438 24.30 3.93 18.26
CA GLY A 438 25.46 3.48 17.47
C GLY A 438 25.26 2.07 16.94
N ASN A 439 26.02 1.68 15.95
CA ASN A 439 26.06 0.32 15.45
C ASN A 439 26.28 -0.66 16.61
N ALA A 440 25.39 -1.62 16.77
CA ALA A 440 25.63 -2.72 17.67
C ALA A 440 26.92 -3.42 17.24
N THR A 441 27.87 -3.52 18.15
CA THR A 441 29.04 -4.35 17.91
C THR A 441 28.77 -5.72 18.52
N LEU A 442 29.39 -6.73 17.96
CA LEU A 442 29.32 -8.10 18.46
C LEU A 442 29.62 -8.20 19.99
N ASP A 443 30.43 -7.29 20.50
CA ASP A 443 30.71 -7.16 21.92
C ASP A 443 29.50 -6.78 22.80
N SER A 444 28.38 -6.36 22.20
CA SER A 444 27.14 -6.07 22.93
C SER A 444 26.29 -7.35 23.16
N PHE A 445 26.58 -8.45 22.50
CA PHE A 445 25.90 -9.73 22.68
C PHE A 445 26.69 -10.62 23.64
N LYS A 446 26.59 -10.33 24.92
CA LYS A 446 27.26 -11.11 25.96
C LYS A 446 26.24 -11.62 26.96
N ASP A 447 26.35 -12.90 27.33
CA ASP A 447 25.60 -13.46 28.44
C ASP A 447 26.02 -12.83 29.78
N GLU A 448 25.34 -13.20 30.85
CA GLU A 448 25.65 -12.74 32.18
C GLU A 448 27.07 -13.08 32.66
N ASN A 449 27.76 -13.99 31.99
CA ASN A 449 29.13 -14.41 32.25
C ASN A 449 30.13 -13.71 31.34
N GLY A 450 29.67 -12.80 30.46
CA GLY A 450 30.50 -12.06 29.54
C GLY A 450 30.97 -12.87 28.32
N LYS A 451 30.31 -14.02 28.03
CA LYS A 451 30.58 -14.85 26.86
C LYS A 451 29.71 -14.36 25.71
N ASN A 452 30.33 -14.19 24.52
CA ASN A 452 29.63 -13.87 23.28
C ASN A 452 28.85 -15.09 22.78
#